data_e4bfd634d42c84faa249e2f0c149aadb
#
_entry.id   e4bfd634d42c84faa249e2f0c149aadb
#
_cell.length_a   1.000
_cell.length_b   1.000
_cell.length_c   1.000
_cell.angle_alpha   90.00
_cell.angle_beta   90.00
_cell.angle_gamma   90.00
#
_symmetry.space_group_name_H-M   'P 1'
#
loop_
_entity.id
_entity.type
_entity.pdbx_description
1 polymer ?
#
loop_
_entity_poly.entity_id
_entity_poly.type
_entity_poly.pdbx_seq_one_letter_code
_entity_poly.pdbx_strand_id
1 'polypeptide(L)'
;MVDSFDVCIIGAGNAALCAAISAAENNARTLVLERAPQEESGGNSRFTAGAIRFAYNGTDDLRDICDLSDEEIRTTEFGTYTEDQFFDDMFRVTQFRCDPDLVEVLVRQSRSTVE
;
A
#
# COMPACT_ATOMS: atom_id res chain seq x y z
N MET A 1 37.23 2.39 6.38
CA MET A 1 36.37 1.18 6.32
C MET A 1 35.34 1.45 5.25
N VAL A 2 35.13 0.52 4.33
CA VAL A 2 34.05 0.65 3.35
C VAL A 2 32.79 0.16 4.04
N ASP A 3 31.75 1.01 4.10
CA ASP A 3 30.46 0.57 4.59
C ASP A 3 29.85 -0.43 3.60
N SER A 4 29.51 -1.63 4.09
CA SER A 4 28.85 -2.66 3.32
C SER A 4 27.40 -2.79 3.77
N PHE A 5 26.50 -2.97 2.83
CA PHE A 5 25.08 -3.19 3.04
C PHE A 5 24.66 -4.50 2.36
N ASP A 6 23.72 -5.21 2.98
CA ASP A 6 23.19 -6.47 2.46
C ASP A 6 22.10 -6.20 1.43
N VAL A 7 21.30 -5.14 1.65
CA VAL A 7 20.19 -4.74 0.77
C VAL A 7 20.29 -3.25 0.44
N CYS A 8 20.17 -2.93 -0.84
CA CYS A 8 20.08 -1.56 -1.33
C CYS A 8 18.74 -1.34 -1.99
N ILE A 9 17.97 -0.37 -1.50
CA ILE A 9 16.61 -0.06 -1.93
C ILE A 9 16.62 1.30 -2.61
N ILE A 10 16.01 1.40 -3.78
CA ILE A 10 15.95 2.61 -4.59
C ILE A 10 14.57 3.25 -4.42
N GLY A 11 14.55 4.47 -3.87
CA GLY A 11 13.35 5.24 -3.55
C GLY A 11 12.98 5.19 -2.07
N ALA A 12 12.10 6.10 -1.62
CA ALA A 12 11.59 6.20 -0.26
C ALA A 12 10.05 6.34 -0.19
N GLY A 13 9.33 5.79 -1.16
CA GLY A 13 7.88 5.62 -1.10
C GLY A 13 7.49 4.40 -0.26
N ASN A 14 6.18 4.12 -0.11
CA ASN A 14 5.67 3.02 0.72
C ASN A 14 6.32 1.68 0.40
N ALA A 15 6.40 1.28 -0.87
CA ALA A 15 7.00 0.01 -1.27
C ALA A 15 8.45 -0.12 -0.80
N ALA A 16 9.23 0.96 -0.95
CA ALA A 16 10.63 0.99 -0.53
C ALA A 16 10.77 0.92 1.00
N LEU A 17 9.92 1.64 1.74
CA LEU A 17 9.94 1.63 3.20
C LEU A 17 9.49 0.27 3.77
N CYS A 18 8.46 -0.35 3.21
CA CYS A 18 8.06 -1.72 3.58
C CYS A 18 9.19 -2.72 3.33
N ALA A 19 9.84 -2.65 2.16
CA ALA A 19 10.99 -3.50 1.87
C ALA A 19 12.16 -3.27 2.84
N ALA A 20 12.41 -2.00 3.23
CA ALA A 20 13.47 -1.66 4.18
C ALA A 20 13.17 -2.21 5.58
N ILE A 21 11.94 -2.08 6.05
CA ILE A 21 11.50 -2.62 7.33
C ILE A 21 11.63 -4.14 7.34
N SER A 22 11.08 -4.81 6.33
CA SER A 22 11.16 -6.28 6.21
C SER A 22 12.61 -6.79 6.18
N ALA A 23 13.48 -6.12 5.43
CA ALA A 23 14.91 -6.46 5.41
C ALA A 23 15.56 -6.28 6.80
N ALA A 24 15.25 -5.18 7.49
CA ALA A 24 15.79 -4.90 8.83
C ALA A 24 15.28 -5.89 9.88
N GLU A 25 14.01 -6.31 9.83
CA GLU A 25 13.43 -7.35 10.69
C GLU A 25 14.12 -8.71 10.50
N ASN A 26 14.67 -8.95 9.32
CA ASN A 26 15.50 -10.12 9.01
C ASN A 26 17.01 -9.88 9.24
N ASN A 27 17.36 -8.88 10.03
CA ASN A 27 18.73 -8.53 10.43
C ASN A 27 19.65 -8.13 9.27
N ALA A 28 19.12 -7.73 8.12
CA ALA A 28 19.91 -7.21 7.02
C ALA A 28 20.29 -5.73 7.24
N ARG A 29 21.56 -5.39 6.96
CA ARG A 29 22.01 -4.00 6.91
C ARG A 29 21.45 -3.36 5.63
N THR A 30 20.52 -2.45 5.78
CA THR A 30 19.75 -1.88 4.67
C THR A 30 20.18 -0.45 4.38
N LEU A 31 20.34 -0.12 3.11
CA LEU A 31 20.55 1.22 2.59
C LEU A 31 19.36 1.63 1.74
N VAL A 32 18.74 2.76 2.04
CA VAL A 32 17.69 3.37 1.22
C VAL A 32 18.27 4.59 0.50
N LEU A 33 18.13 4.62 -0.82
CA LEU A 33 18.58 5.72 -1.67
C LEU A 33 17.38 6.43 -2.27
N GLU A 34 17.19 7.70 -1.93
CA GLU A 34 16.15 8.55 -2.49
C GLU A 34 16.76 9.61 -3.39
N ARG A 35 16.16 9.79 -4.56
CA ARG A 35 16.61 10.76 -5.56
C ARG A 35 16.18 12.19 -5.24
N ALA A 36 14.97 12.32 -4.63
CA ALA A 36 14.42 13.63 -4.30
C ALA A 36 15.16 14.24 -3.09
N PRO A 37 15.25 15.56 -3.00
CA PRO A 37 15.68 16.22 -1.78
C PRO A 37 14.73 15.89 -0.61
N GLN A 38 15.21 16.05 0.61
CA GLN A 38 14.48 15.61 1.82
C GLN A 38 13.05 16.17 1.89
N GLU A 39 12.86 17.42 1.50
CA GLU A 39 11.57 18.12 1.50
C GLU A 39 10.57 17.58 0.45
N GLU A 40 11.05 16.87 -0.56
CA GLU A 40 10.24 16.28 -1.65
C GLU A 40 10.24 14.75 -1.63
N SER A 41 10.90 14.13 -0.66
CA SER A 41 11.03 12.68 -0.56
C SER A 41 9.68 11.99 -0.30
N GLY A 42 9.60 10.68 -0.56
CA GLY A 42 8.42 9.86 -0.29
C GLY A 42 7.51 9.61 -1.51
N GLY A 43 7.85 10.21 -2.67
CA GLY A 43 7.09 10.00 -3.91
C GLY A 43 5.60 10.29 -3.76
N ASN A 44 4.76 9.52 -4.44
CA ASN A 44 3.30 9.67 -4.35
C ASN A 44 2.74 9.34 -2.96
N SER A 45 3.44 8.54 -2.15
CA SER A 45 2.97 8.13 -0.83
C SER A 45 2.79 9.33 0.13
N ARG A 46 3.55 10.40 -0.01
CA ARG A 46 3.40 11.62 0.81
C ARG A 46 2.07 12.34 0.63
N PHE A 47 1.35 12.06 -0.47
CA PHE A 47 0.08 12.73 -0.81
C PHE A 47 -1.15 11.90 -0.46
N THR A 48 -1.00 10.72 0.13
CA THR A 48 -2.10 9.80 0.42
C THR A 48 -2.78 10.07 1.77
N ALA A 49 -2.22 10.93 2.61
CA ALA A 49 -2.65 11.13 4.00
C ALA A 49 -2.74 9.81 4.82
N GLY A 50 -1.95 8.80 4.43
CA GLY A 50 -1.98 7.47 5.05
C GLY A 50 -3.12 6.57 4.59
N ALA A 51 -3.98 7.02 3.66
CA ALA A 51 -5.06 6.19 3.15
C ALA A 51 -4.53 5.12 2.19
N ILE A 52 -4.98 3.89 2.40
CA ILE A 52 -4.72 2.74 1.53
C ILE A 52 -6.07 2.23 1.01
N ARG A 53 -6.12 1.90 -0.28
CA ARG A 53 -7.31 1.36 -0.93
C ARG A 53 -7.12 -0.11 -1.25
N PHE A 54 -8.07 -0.94 -0.87
CA PHE A 54 -8.10 -2.37 -1.19
C PHE A 54 -9.55 -2.84 -1.34
N ALA A 55 -9.75 -3.96 -2.04
CA ALA A 55 -11.08 -4.54 -2.21
C ALA A 55 -11.48 -5.34 -0.95
N TYR A 56 -12.76 -5.18 -0.52
CA TYR A 56 -13.34 -5.92 0.61
C TYR A 56 -14.84 -6.09 0.43
N ASN A 57 -15.42 -7.17 0.98
CA ASN A 57 -16.82 -7.52 0.83
C ASN A 57 -17.66 -7.31 2.10
N GLY A 58 -17.14 -6.58 3.08
CA GLY A 58 -17.85 -6.27 4.31
C GLY A 58 -16.96 -6.23 5.53
N THR A 59 -17.59 -6.14 6.70
CA THR A 59 -16.90 -5.95 7.98
C THR A 59 -15.98 -7.10 8.35
N ASP A 60 -16.30 -8.33 7.96
CA ASP A 60 -15.46 -9.49 8.29
C ASP A 60 -14.09 -9.41 7.60
N ASP A 61 -14.07 -8.98 6.34
CA ASP A 61 -12.81 -8.73 5.62
C ASP A 61 -11.97 -7.62 6.26
N LEU A 62 -12.63 -6.61 6.84
CA LEU A 62 -11.93 -5.52 7.54
C LEU A 62 -11.35 -5.94 8.88
N ARG A 63 -11.98 -6.89 9.57
CA ARG A 63 -11.48 -7.44 10.83
C ARG A 63 -10.16 -8.20 10.70
N ASP A 64 -9.91 -8.76 9.52
CA ASP A 64 -8.65 -9.47 9.24
C ASP A 64 -7.46 -8.49 9.15
N ILE A 65 -7.76 -7.21 8.87
CA ILE A 65 -6.75 -6.17 8.62
C ILE A 65 -6.67 -5.13 9.73
N CYS A 66 -7.81 -4.83 10.38
CA CYS A 66 -7.94 -3.77 11.38
C CYS A 66 -8.52 -4.30 12.68
N ASP A 67 -7.98 -3.84 13.80
CA ASP A 67 -8.56 -4.07 15.13
C ASP A 67 -9.82 -3.21 15.30
N LEU A 68 -10.97 -3.73 14.85
CA LEU A 68 -12.26 -3.07 14.99
C LEU A 68 -12.93 -3.48 16.30
N SER A 69 -13.28 -2.50 17.13
CA SER A 69 -14.06 -2.72 18.32
C SER A 69 -15.52 -3.06 18.00
N ASP A 70 -16.20 -3.76 18.91
CA ASP A 70 -17.63 -4.08 18.77
C ASP A 70 -18.49 -2.81 18.67
N GLU A 71 -18.05 -1.71 19.28
CA GLU A 71 -18.76 -0.43 19.22
C GLU A 71 -18.65 0.20 17.83
N GLU A 72 -17.45 0.21 17.23
CA GLU A 72 -17.25 0.69 15.86
C GLU A 72 -18.07 -0.12 14.86
N ILE A 73 -18.10 -1.44 15.00
CA ILE A 73 -18.88 -2.33 14.14
C ILE A 73 -20.38 -2.05 14.26
N ARG A 74 -20.85 -1.79 15.46
CA ARG A 74 -22.27 -1.52 15.71
C ARG A 74 -22.72 -0.15 15.24
N THR A 75 -21.82 0.85 15.27
CA THR A 75 -22.16 2.25 15.01
C THR A 75 -21.79 2.72 13.61
N THR A 76 -20.99 1.93 12.86
CA THR A 76 -20.48 2.30 11.55
C THR A 76 -20.95 1.32 10.49
N GLU A 77 -21.51 1.83 9.41
CA GLU A 77 -21.79 1.04 8.21
C GLU A 77 -20.58 1.13 7.28
N PHE A 78 -19.78 0.07 7.25
CA PHE A 78 -18.56 0.04 6.42
C PHE A 78 -18.86 -0.24 4.95
N GLY A 79 -20.03 -0.83 4.63
CA GLY A 79 -20.40 -1.20 3.27
C GLY A 79 -19.45 -2.25 2.67
N THR A 80 -19.28 -2.17 1.37
CA THR A 80 -18.37 -3.01 0.58
C THR A 80 -17.61 -2.14 -0.42
N TYR A 81 -16.43 -2.58 -0.79
CA TYR A 81 -15.70 -2.04 -1.93
C TYR A 81 -15.16 -3.21 -2.74
N THR A 82 -15.95 -3.68 -3.68
CA THR A 82 -15.66 -4.89 -4.43
C THR A 82 -14.54 -4.68 -5.46
N GLU A 83 -13.95 -5.78 -5.96
CA GLU A 83 -12.99 -5.72 -7.05
C GLU A 83 -13.57 -4.98 -8.27
N ASP A 84 -14.82 -5.24 -8.63
CA ASP A 84 -15.49 -4.57 -9.76
C ASP A 84 -15.56 -3.05 -9.57
N GLN A 85 -15.93 -2.60 -8.36
CA GLN A 85 -15.92 -1.17 -8.03
C GLN A 85 -14.52 -0.58 -8.09
N PHE A 86 -13.51 -1.33 -7.69
CA PHE A 86 -12.13 -0.87 -7.76
C PHE A 86 -11.66 -0.78 -9.23
N PHE A 87 -12.00 -1.76 -10.07
CA PHE A 87 -11.74 -1.67 -11.52
C PHE A 87 -12.40 -0.43 -12.14
N ASP A 88 -13.69 -0.23 -11.88
CA ASP A 88 -14.44 0.93 -12.39
C ASP A 88 -13.78 2.25 -11.97
N ASP A 89 -13.37 2.37 -10.70
CA ASP A 89 -12.68 3.54 -10.20
C ASP A 89 -11.33 3.76 -10.88
N MET A 90 -10.54 2.71 -11.05
CA MET A 90 -9.23 2.81 -11.70
C MET A 90 -9.37 3.27 -13.15
N PHE A 91 -10.29 2.68 -13.92
CA PHE A 91 -10.52 3.10 -15.31
C PHE A 91 -11.10 4.51 -15.39
N ARG A 92 -12.01 4.87 -14.50
CA ARG A 92 -12.61 6.21 -14.46
C ARG A 92 -11.58 7.30 -14.14
N VAL A 93 -10.79 7.15 -13.07
CA VAL A 93 -9.84 8.21 -12.65
C VAL A 93 -8.66 8.35 -13.60
N THR A 94 -8.27 7.28 -14.28
CA THR A 94 -7.21 7.30 -15.28
C THR A 94 -7.71 7.65 -16.68
N GLN A 95 -9.02 7.80 -16.85
CA GLN A 95 -9.66 8.01 -18.16
C GLN A 95 -9.25 6.92 -19.16
N PHE A 96 -9.24 5.65 -18.72
CA PHE A 96 -8.82 4.48 -19.49
C PHE A 96 -7.39 4.54 -20.05
N ARG A 97 -6.50 5.28 -19.40
CA ARG A 97 -5.08 5.42 -19.80
C ARG A 97 -4.13 4.56 -18.96
N CYS A 98 -4.63 3.81 -18.00
CA CYS A 98 -3.83 2.84 -17.25
C CYS A 98 -3.59 1.57 -18.05
N ASP A 99 -2.52 0.87 -17.69
CA ASP A 99 -2.25 -0.47 -18.19
C ASP A 99 -3.24 -1.46 -17.52
N PRO A 100 -4.10 -2.17 -18.29
CA PRO A 100 -5.11 -3.04 -17.71
C PRO A 100 -4.53 -4.24 -16.98
N ASP A 101 -3.38 -4.78 -17.40
CA ASP A 101 -2.75 -5.92 -16.75
C ASP A 101 -2.21 -5.53 -15.37
N LEU A 102 -1.64 -4.32 -15.26
CA LEU A 102 -1.20 -3.78 -13.97
C LEU A 102 -2.38 -3.45 -13.04
N VAL A 103 -3.48 -2.98 -13.58
CA VAL A 103 -4.71 -2.73 -12.81
C VAL A 103 -5.27 -4.06 -12.28
N GLU A 104 -5.27 -5.12 -13.08
CA GLU A 104 -5.72 -6.43 -12.64
C GLU A 104 -4.89 -6.93 -11.45
N VAL A 105 -3.57 -6.86 -11.53
CA VAL A 105 -2.67 -7.24 -10.42
C VAL A 105 -2.95 -6.38 -9.18
N LEU A 106 -3.06 -5.06 -9.35
CA LEU A 106 -3.34 -4.13 -8.24
C LEU A 106 -4.65 -4.49 -7.54
N VAL A 107 -5.73 -4.66 -8.27
CA VAL A 107 -7.07 -4.89 -7.70
C VAL A 107 -7.14 -6.25 -7.02
N ARG A 108 -6.76 -7.32 -7.72
CA ARG A 108 -6.89 -8.69 -7.19
C ARG A 108 -5.96 -8.99 -6.01
N GLN A 109 -4.81 -8.32 -5.94
CA GLN A 109 -3.85 -8.51 -4.85
C GLN A 109 -3.94 -7.43 -3.77
N SER A 110 -4.86 -6.47 -3.91
CA SER A 110 -4.93 -5.32 -3.01
C SER A 110 -5.14 -5.73 -1.55
N ARG A 111 -6.04 -6.67 -1.27
CA ARG A 111 -6.32 -7.17 0.07
C ARG A 111 -5.12 -7.91 0.65
N SER A 112 -4.63 -8.93 -0.04
CA SER A 112 -3.49 -9.74 0.43
C SER A 112 -2.18 -8.97 0.58
N THR A 113 -2.10 -7.76 0.01
CA THR A 113 -0.94 -6.89 0.18
C THR A 113 -0.99 -6.09 1.48
N VAL A 114 -2.19 -5.84 2.03
CA VAL A 114 -2.37 -5.08 3.28
C VAL A 114 -2.59 -5.97 4.49
N GLU A 115 -2.91 -7.26 4.32
CA GLU A 115 -2.86 -8.30 5.36
C GLU A 115 -1.40 -8.55 5.81
#